data_e183484a3bd8f80653b03a7d214befe6
#
_entry.id   e183484a3bd8f80653b03a7d214befe6
#
_cell.length_a   1.000
_cell.length_b   1.000
_cell.length_c   1.000
_cell.angle_alpha   90.00
_cell.angle_beta   90.00
_cell.angle_gamma   90.00
#
_symmetry.space_group_name_H-M   'P 1'
#
loop_
_entity.id
_entity.type
_entity.pdbx_description
1 polymer ?
#
loop_
_entity_poly.entity_id
_entity_poly.type
_entity_poly.pdbx_seq_one_letter_code
_entity_poly.pdbx_strand_id
1 'polypeptide(L)'
;MKIKAVIAAVVLAALSLTGCSAPSEKGLEYLQEEEYDKAIEEFQKAVDKDDNPGDAYRGIGIAKWEQEDYEGALEAFKSALENGAEKTGTLYNFIGCCALRVGDASSDLNYFNLGISQEDNSEELLQEMKFNVVSAYEQMEDWESAMSKLQEYLQEYPDDEKAQKEMTFLETRL
;
A
#
# COMPACT_ATOMS: atom_id res chain seq x y z
N MET A 1 10.90 12.49 6.54
CA MET A 1 12.10 12.10 5.77
C MET A 1 12.54 10.63 5.97
N LYS A 2 12.04 9.90 6.97
CA LYS A 2 12.38 8.47 7.20
C LYS A 2 11.41 7.47 6.56
N ILE A 3 10.19 7.88 6.22
CA ILE A 3 9.17 7.02 5.61
C ILE A 3 9.55 6.61 4.18
N LYS A 4 10.15 7.51 3.38
CA LYS A 4 10.59 7.20 2.00
C LYS A 4 11.62 6.06 1.92
N ALA A 5 12.51 5.96 2.89
CA ALA A 5 13.56 4.92 2.89
C ALA A 5 13.05 3.53 3.29
N VAL A 6 12.01 3.45 4.11
CA VAL A 6 11.43 2.17 4.55
C VAL A 6 10.55 1.57 3.46
N ILE A 7 9.76 2.41 2.77
CA ILE A 7 8.91 1.96 1.66
C ILE A 7 9.75 1.43 0.49
N ALA A 8 10.84 2.12 0.12
CA ALA A 8 11.75 1.64 -0.92
C ALA A 8 12.38 0.27 -0.59
N ALA A 9 12.71 0.02 0.67
CA ALA A 9 13.28 -1.26 1.11
C ALA A 9 12.24 -2.39 1.10
N VAL A 10 10.99 -2.13 1.48
CA VAL A 10 9.90 -3.11 1.48
C VAL A 10 9.48 -3.46 0.05
N VAL A 11 9.47 -2.47 -0.85
CA VAL A 11 9.17 -2.66 -2.28
C VAL A 11 10.16 -3.64 -2.94
N LEU A 12 11.46 -3.51 -2.65
CA LEU A 12 12.48 -4.42 -3.20
C LEU A 12 12.34 -5.85 -2.66
N ALA A 13 11.95 -6.01 -1.39
CA ALA A 13 11.77 -7.34 -0.79
C ALA A 13 10.55 -8.09 -1.35
N ALA A 14 9.46 -7.37 -1.66
CA ALA A 14 8.25 -7.96 -2.23
C ALA A 14 8.42 -8.47 -3.67
N LEU A 15 9.36 -7.93 -4.43
CA LEU A 15 9.64 -8.36 -5.81
C LEU A 15 10.56 -9.59 -5.89
N SER A 16 11.26 -9.96 -4.80
CA SER A 16 12.27 -11.03 -4.82
C SER A 16 11.76 -12.42 -4.39
N LEU A 17 10.48 -12.58 -4.05
CA LEU A 17 9.97 -13.81 -3.40
C LEU A 17 9.10 -14.74 -4.27
N THR A 18 8.82 -14.39 -5.52
CA THR A 18 8.01 -15.26 -6.39
C THR A 18 8.85 -15.84 -7.52
N GLY A 19 9.25 -17.09 -7.35
CA GLY A 19 9.92 -17.86 -8.40
C GLY A 19 8.93 -18.34 -9.45
N CYS A 20 8.52 -17.47 -10.37
CA CYS A 20 8.00 -17.79 -11.71
C CYS A 20 7.93 -16.50 -12.51
N SER A 21 8.70 -16.42 -13.60
CA SER A 21 8.82 -15.30 -14.55
C SER A 21 8.69 -13.91 -13.92
N ALA A 22 9.83 -13.34 -13.54
CA ALA A 22 9.90 -12.01 -12.97
C ALA A 22 9.37 -10.95 -13.96
N PRO A 23 8.78 -9.85 -13.48
CA PRO A 23 8.52 -8.67 -14.30
C PRO A 23 9.81 -8.23 -15.00
N SER A 24 9.70 -7.52 -16.13
CA SER A 24 10.87 -7.11 -16.92
C SER A 24 12.06 -6.69 -16.04
N GLU A 25 13.17 -7.42 -16.11
CA GLU A 25 14.40 -7.11 -15.32
C GLU A 25 14.79 -5.64 -15.47
N LYS A 26 14.64 -5.09 -16.67
CA LYS A 26 14.91 -3.67 -16.94
C LYS A 26 13.97 -2.73 -16.20
N GLY A 27 12.68 -3.09 -16.07
CA GLY A 27 11.73 -2.30 -15.28
C GLY A 27 12.16 -2.20 -13.82
N LEU A 28 12.64 -3.32 -13.26
CA LEU A 28 13.19 -3.36 -11.90
C LEU A 28 14.49 -2.56 -11.76
N GLU A 29 15.40 -2.64 -12.75
CA GLU A 29 16.62 -1.85 -12.76
C GLU A 29 16.29 -0.34 -12.75
N TYR A 30 15.37 0.10 -13.61
CA TYR A 30 14.95 1.51 -13.65
C TYR A 30 14.23 1.96 -12.37
N LEU A 31 13.44 1.10 -11.71
CA LEU A 31 12.87 1.41 -10.39
C LEU A 31 13.97 1.65 -9.34
N GLN A 32 15.04 0.84 -9.34
CA GLN A 32 16.17 1.01 -8.42
C GLN A 32 16.98 2.29 -8.70
N GLU A 33 17.02 2.71 -9.97
CA GLU A 33 17.67 3.94 -10.42
C GLU A 33 16.78 5.18 -10.24
N GLU A 34 15.56 5.01 -9.71
CA GLU A 34 14.53 6.06 -9.56
C GLU A 34 14.11 6.67 -10.91
N GLU A 35 14.35 5.95 -12.03
CA GLU A 35 13.95 6.35 -13.37
C GLU A 35 12.53 5.82 -13.69
N TYR A 36 11.54 6.34 -12.98
CA TYR A 36 10.18 5.79 -12.92
C TYR A 36 9.47 5.75 -14.30
N ASP A 37 9.65 6.77 -15.14
CA ASP A 37 9.05 6.78 -16.48
C ASP A 37 9.57 5.62 -17.35
N LYS A 38 10.88 5.34 -17.27
CA LYS A 38 11.47 4.21 -17.99
C LYS A 38 11.03 2.87 -17.42
N ALA A 39 10.89 2.80 -16.10
CA ALA A 39 10.37 1.61 -15.43
C ALA A 39 8.94 1.29 -15.93
N ILE A 40 8.07 2.30 -16.00
CA ILE A 40 6.69 2.16 -16.51
C ILE A 40 6.72 1.68 -17.97
N GLU A 41 7.57 2.26 -18.84
CA GLU A 41 7.68 1.84 -20.23
C GLU A 41 8.10 0.35 -20.37
N GLU A 42 9.06 -0.11 -19.58
CA GLU A 42 9.51 -1.50 -19.64
C GLU A 42 8.46 -2.47 -19.08
N PHE A 43 7.81 -2.12 -17.97
CA PHE A 43 6.70 -2.93 -17.43
C PHE A 43 5.50 -2.96 -18.39
N GLN A 44 5.19 -1.84 -19.08
CA GLN A 44 4.14 -1.84 -20.09
C GLN A 44 4.45 -2.80 -21.26
N LYS A 45 5.73 -2.91 -21.68
CA LYS A 45 6.13 -3.90 -22.67
C LYS A 45 5.94 -5.36 -22.17
N ALA A 46 6.07 -5.61 -20.87
CA ALA A 46 5.77 -6.92 -20.30
C ALA A 46 4.26 -7.20 -20.33
N VAL A 47 3.44 -6.21 -19.99
CA VAL A 47 1.97 -6.30 -20.10
C VAL A 47 1.54 -6.59 -21.54
N ASP A 48 2.08 -5.83 -22.50
CA ASP A 48 1.73 -5.98 -23.93
C ASP A 48 2.11 -7.36 -24.52
N LYS A 49 3.09 -8.03 -23.91
CA LYS A 49 3.54 -9.37 -24.27
C LYS A 49 2.86 -10.49 -23.50
N ASP A 50 1.96 -10.17 -22.59
CA ASP A 50 1.34 -11.10 -21.64
C ASP A 50 2.39 -11.88 -20.83
N ASP A 51 3.52 -11.22 -20.52
CA ASP A 51 4.62 -11.75 -19.73
C ASP A 51 4.45 -11.34 -18.26
N ASN A 52 3.79 -12.19 -17.50
CA ASN A 52 3.47 -11.96 -16.09
C ASN A 52 2.80 -10.59 -15.83
N PRO A 53 1.64 -10.30 -16.48
CA PRO A 53 1.04 -8.99 -16.47
C PRO A 53 0.66 -8.50 -15.05
N GLY A 54 0.33 -9.41 -14.14
CA GLY A 54 0.04 -9.06 -12.75
C GLY A 54 1.21 -8.39 -12.06
N ASP A 55 2.40 -8.97 -12.14
CA ASP A 55 3.61 -8.37 -11.56
C ASP A 55 4.07 -7.13 -12.32
N ALA A 56 3.88 -7.09 -13.63
CA ALA A 56 4.19 -5.91 -14.42
C ALA A 56 3.30 -4.71 -14.02
N TYR A 57 2.00 -4.90 -13.86
CA TYR A 57 1.10 -3.87 -13.34
C TYR A 57 1.46 -3.45 -11.91
N ARG A 58 1.88 -4.39 -11.05
CA ARG A 58 2.40 -4.06 -9.71
C ARG A 58 3.62 -3.15 -9.81
N GLY A 59 4.56 -3.42 -10.72
CA GLY A 59 5.71 -2.57 -10.98
C GLY A 59 5.34 -1.16 -11.46
N ILE A 60 4.36 -1.05 -12.37
CA ILE A 60 3.79 0.24 -12.80
C ILE A 60 3.19 0.98 -11.61
N GLY A 61 2.42 0.29 -10.77
CA GLY A 61 1.81 0.88 -9.57
C GLY A 61 2.85 1.46 -8.62
N ILE A 62 3.96 0.74 -8.39
CA ILE A 62 5.07 1.20 -7.56
C ILE A 62 5.73 2.45 -8.15
N ALA A 63 6.05 2.44 -9.47
CA ALA A 63 6.65 3.58 -10.13
C ALA A 63 5.78 4.84 -10.03
N LYS A 64 4.47 4.69 -10.25
CA LYS A 64 3.49 5.79 -10.13
C LYS A 64 3.33 6.27 -8.68
N TRP A 65 3.36 5.36 -7.70
CA TRP A 65 3.36 5.72 -6.29
C TRP A 65 4.55 6.61 -5.92
N GLU A 66 5.74 6.26 -6.38
CA GLU A 66 6.95 7.04 -6.12
C GLU A 66 6.92 8.42 -6.83
N GLN A 67 6.17 8.54 -7.92
CA GLN A 67 5.90 9.81 -8.60
C GLN A 67 4.76 10.62 -7.94
N GLU A 68 4.16 10.11 -6.86
CA GLU A 68 2.99 10.69 -6.21
C GLU A 68 1.72 10.73 -7.11
N ASP A 69 1.70 9.97 -8.23
CA ASP A 69 0.51 9.71 -9.06
C ASP A 69 -0.35 8.63 -8.40
N TYR A 70 -1.06 9.01 -7.32
CA TYR A 70 -1.82 8.05 -6.51
C TYR A 70 -3.04 7.49 -7.24
N GLU A 71 -3.68 8.28 -8.11
CA GLU A 71 -4.76 7.79 -8.98
C GLU A 71 -4.25 6.72 -9.93
N GLY A 72 -3.18 7.02 -10.66
CA GLY A 72 -2.60 6.06 -11.59
C GLY A 72 -1.99 4.83 -10.90
N ALA A 73 -1.44 4.99 -9.69
CA ALA A 73 -0.96 3.87 -8.87
C ALA A 73 -2.12 2.96 -8.45
N LEU A 74 -3.25 3.55 -8.01
CA LEU A 74 -4.46 2.81 -7.63
C LEU A 74 -4.99 1.95 -8.78
N GLU A 75 -5.08 2.53 -9.98
CA GLU A 75 -5.51 1.81 -11.19
C GLU A 75 -4.55 0.66 -11.52
N ALA A 76 -3.24 0.91 -11.46
CA ALA A 76 -2.24 -0.10 -11.78
C ALA A 76 -2.24 -1.25 -10.76
N PHE A 77 -2.33 -0.97 -9.45
CA PHE A 77 -2.42 -2.02 -8.44
C PHE A 77 -3.72 -2.83 -8.51
N LYS A 78 -4.86 -2.22 -8.83
CA LYS A 78 -6.11 -2.94 -9.10
C LYS A 78 -5.95 -3.85 -10.33
N SER A 79 -5.36 -3.32 -11.41
CA SER A 79 -5.04 -4.11 -12.61
C SER A 79 -4.09 -5.27 -12.28
N ALA A 80 -3.14 -5.09 -11.37
CA ALA A 80 -2.27 -6.19 -10.92
C ALA A 80 -3.09 -7.34 -10.32
N LEU A 81 -4.04 -7.06 -9.43
CA LEU A 81 -4.94 -8.09 -8.86
C LEU A 81 -5.79 -8.79 -9.93
N GLU A 82 -6.33 -8.02 -10.88
CA GLU A 82 -7.17 -8.54 -11.96
C GLU A 82 -6.38 -9.46 -12.92
N ASN A 83 -5.09 -9.19 -13.08
CA ASN A 83 -4.18 -9.93 -13.96
C ASN A 83 -3.32 -10.97 -13.21
N GLY A 84 -3.73 -11.37 -12.01
CA GLY A 84 -3.19 -12.53 -11.32
C GLY A 84 -1.98 -12.27 -10.43
N ALA A 85 -1.68 -11.02 -10.07
CA ALA A 85 -0.70 -10.75 -9.03
C ALA A 85 -1.07 -11.45 -7.71
N GLU A 86 -0.06 -11.88 -6.98
CA GLU A 86 -0.26 -12.49 -5.67
C GLU A 86 -0.97 -11.53 -4.71
N LYS A 87 -1.99 -12.04 -4.03
CA LYS A 87 -2.80 -11.27 -3.07
C LYS A 87 -2.11 -11.21 -1.73
N THR A 88 -1.13 -10.31 -1.60
CA THR A 88 -0.35 -10.10 -0.37
C THR A 88 -0.88 -8.93 0.44
N GLY A 89 -0.59 -8.92 1.75
CA GLY A 89 -0.89 -7.78 2.61
C GLY A 89 -0.27 -6.49 2.10
N THR A 90 0.96 -6.55 1.57
CA THR A 90 1.66 -5.41 0.98
C THR A 90 0.89 -4.82 -0.22
N LEU A 91 0.41 -5.66 -1.15
CA LEU A 91 -0.35 -5.16 -2.31
C LEU A 91 -1.67 -4.51 -1.88
N TYR A 92 -2.38 -5.14 -0.95
CA TYR A 92 -3.60 -4.55 -0.40
C TYR A 92 -3.35 -3.25 0.36
N ASN A 93 -2.24 -3.16 1.12
CA ASN A 93 -1.85 -1.92 1.79
C ASN A 93 -1.58 -0.78 0.81
N PHE A 94 -0.86 -1.06 -0.29
CA PHE A 94 -0.65 -0.05 -1.35
C PHE A 94 -1.97 0.44 -1.95
N ILE A 95 -2.90 -0.47 -2.25
CA ILE A 95 -4.22 -0.10 -2.79
C ILE A 95 -4.99 0.76 -1.78
N GLY A 96 -5.03 0.34 -0.51
CA GLY A 96 -5.66 1.10 0.57
C GLY A 96 -5.06 2.49 0.73
N CYS A 97 -3.73 2.58 0.76
CA CYS A 97 -3.02 3.86 0.87
C CYS A 97 -3.29 4.78 -0.33
N CYS A 98 -3.32 4.24 -1.56
CA CYS A 98 -3.68 5.02 -2.75
C CYS A 98 -5.13 5.53 -2.63
N ALA A 99 -6.09 4.66 -2.29
CA ALA A 99 -7.49 5.02 -2.12
C ALA A 99 -7.67 6.12 -1.07
N LEU A 100 -6.96 6.01 0.07
CA LEU A 100 -6.94 7.03 1.12
C LEU A 100 -6.40 8.37 0.60
N ARG A 101 -5.35 8.36 -0.24
CA ARG A 101 -4.76 9.57 -0.82
C ARG A 101 -5.66 10.26 -1.84
N VAL A 102 -6.44 9.49 -2.61
CA VAL A 102 -7.38 10.02 -3.60
C VAL A 102 -8.76 10.35 -3.00
N GLY A 103 -8.97 10.05 -1.73
CA GLY A 103 -10.22 10.38 -1.02
C GLY A 103 -11.34 9.35 -1.19
N ASP A 104 -11.04 8.12 -1.59
CA ASP A 104 -12.01 7.02 -1.70
C ASP A 104 -12.04 6.18 -0.41
N ALA A 105 -12.46 6.82 0.68
CA ALA A 105 -12.43 6.27 2.03
C ALA A 105 -13.25 4.98 2.22
N SER A 106 -14.23 4.72 1.38
CA SER A 106 -15.00 3.46 1.46
C SER A 106 -14.24 2.27 0.86
N SER A 107 -13.42 2.50 -0.15
CA SER A 107 -12.59 1.47 -0.79
C SER A 107 -11.36 1.14 0.07
N ASP A 108 -10.74 2.13 0.70
CA ASP A 108 -9.51 1.95 1.48
C ASP A 108 -9.71 1.02 2.69
N LEU A 109 -10.80 1.20 3.46
CA LEU A 109 -11.15 0.32 4.58
C LEU A 109 -11.26 -1.15 4.16
N ASN A 110 -11.87 -1.43 3.01
CA ASN A 110 -11.99 -2.79 2.50
C ASN A 110 -10.62 -3.39 2.20
N TYR A 111 -9.75 -2.63 1.53
CA TYR A 111 -8.41 -3.11 1.17
C TYR A 111 -7.50 -3.28 2.39
N PHE A 112 -7.53 -2.37 3.37
CA PHE A 112 -6.78 -2.56 4.61
C PHE A 112 -7.26 -3.81 5.36
N ASN A 113 -8.56 -4.07 5.46
CA ASN A 113 -9.09 -5.27 6.10
C ASN A 113 -8.70 -6.56 5.35
N LEU A 114 -8.70 -6.53 4.00
CA LEU A 114 -8.20 -7.64 3.19
C LEU A 114 -6.71 -7.87 3.42
N GLY A 115 -5.92 -6.80 3.51
CA GLY A 115 -4.50 -6.87 3.82
C GLY A 115 -4.22 -7.45 5.20
N ILE A 116 -4.90 -6.95 6.23
CA ILE A 116 -4.76 -7.44 7.62
C ILE A 116 -5.10 -8.93 7.73
N SER A 117 -6.01 -9.44 6.89
CA SER A 117 -6.40 -10.86 6.90
C SER A 117 -5.38 -11.81 6.25
N GLN A 118 -4.32 -11.29 5.61
CA GLN A 118 -3.27 -12.16 5.04
C GLN A 118 -2.38 -12.73 6.14
N GLU A 119 -1.96 -13.98 5.98
CA GLU A 119 -1.21 -14.73 7.03
C GLU A 119 0.29 -14.38 7.07
N ASP A 120 0.83 -13.81 6.00
CA ASP A 120 2.27 -13.56 5.78
C ASP A 120 2.72 -12.13 6.11
N ASN A 121 1.88 -11.37 6.82
CA ASN A 121 2.20 -10.00 7.20
C ASN A 121 3.30 -9.93 8.25
N SER A 122 4.25 -8.99 8.08
CA SER A 122 5.11 -8.60 9.19
C SER A 122 4.32 -7.82 10.25
N GLU A 123 4.85 -7.77 11.47
CA GLU A 123 4.22 -7.02 12.57
C GLU A 123 4.13 -5.51 12.23
N GLU A 124 5.17 -4.98 11.60
CA GLU A 124 5.23 -3.58 11.17
C GLU A 124 4.15 -3.26 10.12
N LEU A 125 3.92 -4.17 9.15
CA LEU A 125 2.89 -4.00 8.13
C LEU A 125 1.49 -4.07 8.74
N LEU A 126 1.26 -5.00 9.68
CA LEU A 126 0.00 -5.08 10.41
C LEU A 126 -0.25 -3.80 11.22
N GLN A 127 0.77 -3.31 11.92
CA GLN A 127 0.70 -2.07 12.67
C GLN A 127 0.34 -0.88 11.77
N GLU A 128 1.00 -0.76 10.61
CA GLU A 128 0.72 0.29 9.65
C GLU A 128 -0.72 0.24 9.13
N MET A 129 -1.18 -0.94 8.67
CA MET A 129 -2.54 -1.10 8.15
C MET A 129 -3.62 -0.82 9.20
N LYS A 130 -3.43 -1.29 10.45
CA LYS A 130 -4.36 -1.01 11.55
C LYS A 130 -4.45 0.48 11.87
N PHE A 131 -3.33 1.20 11.83
CA PHE A 131 -3.34 2.65 12.00
C PHE A 131 -4.00 3.37 10.81
N ASN A 132 -3.78 2.87 9.58
CA ASN A 132 -4.42 3.42 8.39
C ASN A 132 -5.96 3.26 8.41
N VAL A 133 -6.47 2.19 9.03
CA VAL A 133 -7.92 2.03 9.28
C VAL A 133 -8.47 3.18 10.14
N VAL A 134 -7.73 3.63 11.16
CA VAL A 134 -8.11 4.82 11.95
C VAL A 134 -8.18 6.04 11.05
N SER A 135 -7.12 6.28 10.26
CA SER A 135 -7.05 7.43 9.33
C SER A 135 -8.18 7.42 8.28
N ALA A 136 -8.60 6.23 7.84
CA ALA A 136 -9.73 6.09 6.93
C ALA A 136 -11.06 6.54 7.57
N TYR A 137 -11.33 6.14 8.82
CA TYR A 137 -12.51 6.61 9.56
C TYR A 137 -12.46 8.12 9.83
N GLU A 138 -11.28 8.67 10.14
CA GLU A 138 -11.08 10.12 10.29
C GLU A 138 -11.42 10.87 9.01
N GLN A 139 -10.97 10.37 7.85
CA GLN A 139 -11.29 10.97 6.56
C GLN A 139 -12.79 10.93 6.22
N MET A 140 -13.50 9.91 6.71
CA MET A 140 -14.96 9.81 6.61
C MET A 140 -15.69 10.68 7.63
N GLU A 141 -14.97 11.38 8.52
CA GLU A 141 -15.49 12.10 9.67
C GLU A 141 -16.32 11.20 10.63
N ASP A 142 -16.09 9.87 10.57
CA ASP A 142 -16.67 8.91 11.50
C ASP A 142 -15.80 8.81 12.77
N TRP A 143 -15.91 9.84 13.59
CA TRP A 143 -15.08 10.03 14.79
C TRP A 143 -15.28 8.94 15.83
N GLU A 144 -16.50 8.38 15.94
CA GLU A 144 -16.81 7.29 16.87
C GLU A 144 -16.07 6.01 16.47
N SER A 145 -16.12 5.66 15.18
CA SER A 145 -15.40 4.48 14.67
C SER A 145 -13.89 4.68 14.73
N ALA A 146 -13.37 5.87 14.37
CA ALA A 146 -11.96 6.21 14.49
C ALA A 146 -11.47 6.03 15.93
N MET A 147 -12.19 6.57 16.91
CA MET A 147 -11.88 6.44 18.34
C MET A 147 -11.86 4.97 18.78
N SER A 148 -12.88 4.19 18.38
CA SER A 148 -12.96 2.77 18.71
C SER A 148 -11.76 1.99 18.15
N LYS A 149 -11.41 2.23 16.89
CA LYS A 149 -10.26 1.56 16.25
C LYS A 149 -8.92 1.99 16.83
N LEU A 150 -8.78 3.26 17.20
CA LEU A 150 -7.57 3.74 17.86
C LEU A 150 -7.41 3.16 19.27
N GLN A 151 -8.50 2.96 20.01
CA GLN A 151 -8.47 2.26 21.30
C GLN A 151 -8.05 0.80 21.16
N GLU A 152 -8.58 0.07 20.16
CA GLU A 152 -8.15 -1.30 19.85
C GLU A 152 -6.64 -1.32 19.48
N TYR A 153 -6.19 -0.40 18.64
CA TYR A 153 -4.79 -0.27 18.24
C TYR A 153 -3.87 -0.03 19.43
N LEU A 154 -4.20 0.90 20.34
CA LEU A 154 -3.39 1.21 21.51
C LEU A 154 -3.38 0.10 22.58
N GLN A 155 -4.31 -0.85 22.55
CA GLN A 155 -4.22 -2.06 23.39
C GLN A 155 -3.09 -2.99 22.91
N GLU A 156 -2.83 -3.02 21.59
CA GLU A 156 -1.77 -3.85 21.00
C GLU A 156 -0.43 -3.10 20.97
N TYR A 157 -0.45 -1.78 20.70
CA TYR A 157 0.72 -0.92 20.53
C TYR A 157 0.70 0.27 21.51
N PRO A 158 0.79 0.02 22.85
CA PRO A 158 0.59 1.04 23.87
C PRO A 158 1.65 2.15 23.87
N ASP A 159 2.85 1.87 23.35
CA ASP A 159 3.98 2.80 23.31
C ASP A 159 4.07 3.63 22.02
N ASP A 160 3.08 3.54 21.13
CA ASP A 160 3.04 4.35 19.91
C ASP A 160 2.65 5.80 20.24
N GLU A 161 3.68 6.66 20.31
CA GLU A 161 3.50 8.09 20.63
C GLU A 161 2.62 8.82 19.61
N LYS A 162 2.61 8.39 18.33
CA LYS A 162 1.77 8.99 17.30
C LYS A 162 0.30 8.68 17.58
N ALA A 163 0.00 7.43 17.88
CA ALA A 163 -1.35 6.99 18.22
C ALA A 163 -1.87 7.63 19.54
N GLN A 164 -1.00 7.81 20.54
CA GLN A 164 -1.37 8.51 21.77
C GLN A 164 -1.74 9.99 21.51
N LYS A 165 -1.02 10.66 20.61
CA LYS A 165 -1.35 12.05 20.21
C LYS A 165 -2.65 12.10 19.42
N GLU A 166 -2.89 11.12 18.54
CA GLU A 166 -4.12 11.01 17.77
C GLU A 166 -5.33 10.78 18.68
N MET A 167 -5.17 9.97 19.73
CA MET A 167 -6.20 9.77 20.77
C MET A 167 -6.64 11.11 21.37
N THR A 168 -5.68 11.95 21.75
CA THR A 168 -5.97 13.28 22.30
C THR A 168 -6.69 14.18 21.30
N PHE A 169 -6.36 14.07 20.02
CA PHE A 169 -7.06 14.79 18.96
C PHE A 169 -8.52 14.33 18.83
N LEU A 170 -8.74 13.02 18.75
CA LEU A 170 -10.08 12.45 18.60
C LEU A 170 -11.01 12.76 19.79
N GLU A 171 -10.47 12.82 21.02
CA GLU A 171 -11.22 13.27 22.20
C GLU A 171 -11.82 14.66 22.07
N THR A 172 -11.25 15.52 21.20
CA THR A 172 -11.78 16.85 20.94
C THR A 172 -12.89 16.89 19.90
N ARG A 173 -13.16 15.76 19.22
CA ARG A 173 -14.15 15.63 18.13
C ARG A 173 -15.45 14.99 18.59
N LEU A 174 -15.44 14.32 19.72
CA LEU A 174 -16.57 13.67 20.39
C LEU A 174 -17.11 14.53 21.53
#